data_d9f2af76cf5b3a44258e769e5a63df8a
#
_entry.id   d9f2af76cf5b3a44258e769e5a63df8a
#
_cell.length_a   1.000
_cell.length_b   1.000
_cell.length_c   1.000
_cell.angle_alpha   90.00
_cell.angle_beta   90.00
_cell.angle_gamma   90.00
#
_symmetry.space_group_name_H-M   'P 1'
#
loop_
_entity.id
_entity.type
_entity.pdbx_description
1 polymer ?
#
loop_
_entity_poly.entity_id
_entity_poly.type
_entity_poly.pdbx_seq_one_letter_code
_entity_poly.pdbx_strand_id
1 'polypeptide(L)'
;MLKQFVLTVLLLLVVANSVEAQSAYRFKVDVPFQFVLNGQTLPAGKYVIERTDPARPNILTLKTVDRRIVRLVITQRVEKDEPSTASSLIFIQRRGKHYLFQVWTVAAMNGNQIPYALDKKVDEQRRNNVTLVMLRAKQ
;
A
#
# COMPACT_ATOMS: atom_id res chain seq x y z
N MET A 1 32.46 40.81 8.98
CA MET A 1 31.90 40.37 7.70
C MET A 1 32.08 38.87 7.45
N LEU A 2 33.25 38.30 7.67
CA LEU A 2 33.48 36.87 7.45
C LEU A 2 32.63 35.97 8.39
N LYS A 3 32.49 36.33 9.65
CA LYS A 3 31.68 35.58 10.63
C LYS A 3 30.18 35.57 10.30
N GLN A 4 29.66 36.65 9.76
CA GLN A 4 28.25 36.71 9.34
C GLN A 4 28.03 35.94 8.06
N PHE A 5 28.99 35.93 7.15
CA PHE A 5 28.91 35.13 5.90
C PHE A 5 28.93 33.62 6.18
N VAL A 6 29.80 33.21 7.11
CA VAL A 6 29.88 31.79 7.54
C VAL A 6 28.59 31.35 8.25
N LEU A 7 28.00 32.24 9.06
CA LEU A 7 26.73 31.91 9.76
C LEU A 7 25.56 31.78 8.78
N THR A 8 25.52 32.63 7.74
CA THR A 8 24.47 32.57 6.71
C THR A 8 24.60 31.33 5.83
N VAL A 9 25.83 30.94 5.48
CA VAL A 9 26.07 29.71 4.71
C VAL A 9 25.76 28.46 5.54
N LEU A 10 26.05 28.47 6.85
CA LEU A 10 25.74 27.36 7.74
C LEU A 10 24.22 27.21 7.92
N LEU A 11 23.48 28.31 7.99
CA LEU A 11 22.02 28.33 8.10
C LEU A 11 21.32 27.78 6.82
N LEU A 12 21.90 28.07 5.66
CA LEU A 12 21.42 27.56 4.36
C LEU A 12 21.63 26.04 4.18
N LEU A 13 22.68 25.48 4.80
CA LEU A 13 22.98 24.06 4.74
C LEU A 13 22.02 23.21 5.60
N VAL A 14 21.40 23.79 6.64
CA VAL A 14 20.48 23.07 7.52
C VAL A 14 19.10 22.89 6.89
N VAL A 15 18.72 23.72 5.91
CA VAL A 15 17.39 23.66 5.27
C VAL A 15 17.32 22.56 4.20
N ALA A 16 18.47 22.06 3.72
CA ALA A 16 18.50 21.09 2.61
C ALA A 16 18.13 19.65 3.02
N ASN A 17 17.99 19.36 4.32
CA ASN A 17 17.74 17.99 4.80
C ASN A 17 16.29 17.67 5.14
N SER A 18 15.36 18.58 4.86
CA SER A 18 13.95 18.42 5.30
C SER A 18 13.03 17.77 4.27
N VAL A 19 13.54 17.34 3.12
CA VAL A 19 12.68 16.91 1.99
C VAL A 19 12.38 15.40 1.98
N GLU A 20 13.05 14.60 2.80
CA GLU A 20 12.87 13.14 2.76
C GLU A 20 11.73 12.60 3.63
N ALA A 21 11.10 13.40 4.47
CA ALA A 21 10.07 12.93 5.41
C ALA A 21 8.68 12.70 4.79
N GLN A 22 8.46 12.97 3.51
CA GLN A 22 7.12 12.95 2.91
C GLN A 22 6.77 11.73 2.08
N SER A 23 7.67 10.78 1.87
CA SER A 23 7.42 9.60 1.02
C SER A 23 7.18 8.30 1.81
N ALA A 24 6.68 8.38 3.02
CA ALA A 24 6.61 7.25 3.95
C ALA A 24 5.63 6.12 3.56
N TYR A 25 4.75 6.32 2.58
CA TYR A 25 3.80 5.29 2.17
C TYR A 25 3.95 4.97 0.69
N ARG A 26 5.00 4.24 0.38
CA ARG A 26 5.23 3.70 -0.96
C ARG A 26 6.05 2.44 -0.88
N PHE A 27 5.61 1.38 -1.53
CA PHE A 27 6.39 0.16 -1.66
C PHE A 27 6.08 -0.56 -2.98
N LYS A 28 7.00 -1.44 -3.38
CA LYS A 28 6.88 -2.28 -4.57
C LYS A 28 6.64 -3.72 -4.16
N VAL A 29 5.85 -4.43 -4.94
CA VAL A 29 5.57 -5.84 -4.73
C VAL A 29 5.42 -6.56 -6.06
N ASP A 30 5.96 -7.79 -6.14
CA ASP A 30 5.75 -8.70 -7.25
C ASP A 30 4.50 -9.54 -6.98
N VAL A 31 3.51 -9.45 -7.87
CA VAL A 31 2.30 -10.26 -7.81
C VAL A 31 2.40 -11.35 -8.89
N PRO A 32 2.58 -12.63 -8.51
CA PRO A 32 2.87 -13.69 -9.47
C PRO A 32 1.61 -14.27 -10.14
N PHE A 33 0.43 -13.72 -9.88
CA PHE A 33 -0.85 -14.19 -10.39
C PHE A 33 -1.75 -13.03 -10.82
N GLN A 34 -2.72 -13.31 -11.65
CA GLN A 34 -3.83 -12.38 -11.91
C GLN A 34 -4.66 -12.20 -10.64
N PHE A 35 -5.16 -11.00 -10.43
CA PHE A 35 -6.02 -10.70 -9.29
C PHE A 35 -7.12 -9.72 -9.64
N VAL A 36 -8.15 -9.70 -8.81
CA VAL A 36 -9.31 -8.82 -8.96
C VAL A 36 -9.19 -7.67 -7.97
N LEU A 37 -9.40 -6.47 -8.48
CA LEU A 37 -9.49 -5.23 -7.70
C LEU A 37 -10.72 -4.44 -8.15
N ASN A 38 -11.67 -4.21 -7.23
CA ASN A 38 -12.91 -3.49 -7.53
C ASN A 38 -13.65 -4.03 -8.77
N GLY A 39 -13.73 -5.36 -8.90
CA GLY A 39 -14.40 -6.02 -10.02
C GLY A 39 -13.61 -6.08 -11.32
N GLN A 40 -12.41 -5.52 -11.37
CA GLN A 40 -11.54 -5.57 -12.54
C GLN A 40 -10.41 -6.57 -12.34
N THR A 41 -10.14 -7.38 -13.34
CA THR A 41 -9.00 -8.31 -13.35
C THR A 41 -7.73 -7.58 -13.80
N LEU A 42 -6.71 -7.64 -12.97
CA LEU A 42 -5.39 -7.09 -13.25
C LEU A 42 -4.39 -8.22 -13.48
N PRO A 43 -3.40 -8.04 -14.38
CA PRO A 43 -2.42 -9.07 -14.69
C PRO A 43 -1.41 -9.27 -13.55
N ALA A 44 -0.74 -10.42 -13.54
CA ALA A 44 0.48 -10.62 -12.79
C ALA A 44 1.54 -9.58 -13.19
N GLY A 45 2.36 -9.16 -12.26
CA GLY A 45 3.44 -8.21 -12.53
C GLY A 45 3.93 -7.47 -11.30
N LYS A 46 4.78 -6.48 -11.55
CA LYS A 46 5.34 -5.62 -10.52
C LYS A 46 4.45 -4.39 -10.32
N TYR A 47 4.00 -4.19 -9.10
CA TYR A 47 3.12 -3.11 -8.72
C TYR A 47 3.79 -2.19 -7.69
N VAL A 48 3.45 -0.92 -7.77
CA VAL A 48 3.77 0.10 -6.77
C VAL A 48 2.47 0.50 -6.10
N ILE A 49 2.46 0.44 -4.79
CA ILE A 49 1.38 0.93 -3.95
C ILE A 49 1.87 2.20 -3.26
N GLU A 50 1.09 3.26 -3.35
CA GLU A 50 1.45 4.54 -2.73
C GLU A 50 0.20 5.28 -2.23
N ARG A 51 0.43 6.12 -1.22
CA ARG A 51 -0.52 7.13 -0.78
C ARG A 51 -0.08 8.47 -1.36
N THR A 52 -0.85 8.99 -2.30
CA THR A 52 -0.52 10.23 -3.01
C THR A 52 -0.85 11.47 -2.18
N ASP A 53 -1.93 11.40 -1.39
CA ASP A 53 -2.40 12.51 -0.57
C ASP A 53 -2.41 12.12 0.91
N PRO A 54 -1.52 12.68 1.74
CA PRO A 54 -1.49 12.42 3.18
C PRO A 54 -2.78 12.81 3.91
N ALA A 55 -3.54 13.77 3.39
CA ALA A 55 -4.83 14.20 3.94
C ALA A 55 -5.95 13.18 3.70
N ARG A 56 -5.74 12.25 2.78
CA ARG A 56 -6.70 11.18 2.43
C ARG A 56 -6.07 9.79 2.61
N PRO A 57 -5.83 9.35 3.84
CA PRO A 57 -5.11 8.11 4.12
C PRO A 57 -5.87 6.84 3.66
N ASN A 58 -7.15 6.96 3.38
CA ASN A 58 -8.00 5.89 2.86
C ASN A 58 -7.95 5.73 1.33
N ILE A 59 -7.26 6.61 0.62
CA ILE A 59 -7.11 6.52 -0.83
C ILE A 59 -5.69 6.10 -1.16
N LEU A 60 -5.56 4.94 -1.81
CA LEU A 60 -4.30 4.40 -2.31
C LEU A 60 -4.27 4.42 -3.83
N THR A 61 -3.11 4.55 -4.38
CA THR A 61 -2.85 4.34 -5.80
C THR A 61 -2.10 3.03 -5.98
N LEU A 62 -2.65 2.15 -6.80
CA LEU A 62 -2.01 0.94 -7.29
C LEU A 62 -1.62 1.16 -8.74
N LYS A 63 -0.36 0.98 -9.08
CA LYS A 63 0.12 1.15 -10.45
C LYS A 63 1.18 0.12 -10.81
N THR A 64 1.24 -0.26 -12.08
CA THR A 64 2.37 -1.04 -12.60
C THR A 64 3.62 -0.18 -12.67
N VAL A 65 4.80 -0.81 -12.60
CA VAL A 65 6.09 -0.09 -12.66
C VAL A 65 6.23 0.70 -13.97
N ASP A 66 5.72 0.17 -15.08
CA ASP A 66 5.67 0.86 -16.39
C ASP A 66 4.57 1.91 -16.50
N ARG A 67 3.74 2.07 -15.47
CA ARG A 67 2.60 3.00 -15.39
C ARG A 67 1.50 2.80 -16.45
N ARG A 68 1.44 1.66 -17.10
CA ARG A 68 0.37 1.35 -18.06
C ARG A 68 -0.97 1.12 -17.37
N ILE A 69 -0.93 0.59 -16.16
CA ILE A 69 -2.11 0.39 -15.33
C ILE A 69 -1.98 1.28 -14.09
N VAL A 70 -2.99 2.11 -13.86
CA VAL A 70 -3.10 2.95 -12.66
C VAL A 70 -4.53 2.82 -12.13
N ARG A 71 -4.66 2.50 -10.85
CA ARG A 71 -5.97 2.38 -10.17
C ARG A 71 -5.96 3.13 -8.86
N LEU A 72 -6.97 3.95 -8.64
CA LEU A 72 -7.29 4.51 -7.34
C LEU A 72 -8.13 3.50 -6.56
N VAL A 73 -7.79 3.31 -5.31
CA VAL A 73 -8.45 2.34 -4.43
C VAL A 73 -8.92 3.06 -3.19
N ILE A 74 -10.23 3.10 -2.98
CA ILE A 74 -10.82 3.61 -1.75
C ILE A 74 -10.87 2.45 -0.76
N THR A 75 -10.31 2.65 0.42
CA THR A 75 -10.14 1.63 1.43
C THR A 75 -10.82 2.01 2.74
N GLN A 76 -11.00 1.03 3.61
CA GLN A 76 -11.37 1.20 5.00
C GLN A 76 -10.18 0.92 5.90
N ARG A 77 -10.06 1.67 6.99
CA ARG A 77 -9.02 1.44 7.99
C ARG A 77 -9.29 0.14 8.74
N VAL A 78 -8.25 -0.65 8.91
CA VAL A 78 -8.23 -1.83 9.78
C VAL A 78 -7.04 -1.72 10.73
N GLU A 79 -7.17 -2.32 11.90
CA GLU A 79 -6.16 -2.28 12.95
C GLU A 79 -5.76 -3.68 13.35
N LYS A 80 -4.57 -3.81 13.91
CA LYS A 80 -4.07 -5.02 14.55
C LYS A 80 -3.26 -4.65 15.79
N ASP A 81 -3.08 -5.62 16.67
CA ASP A 81 -2.44 -5.43 17.98
C ASP A 81 -0.91 -5.30 17.88
N GLU A 82 -0.32 -5.81 16.79
CA GLU A 82 1.13 -5.78 16.60
C GLU A 82 1.51 -5.06 15.30
N PRO A 83 2.65 -4.33 15.29
CA PRO A 83 3.13 -3.69 14.07
C PRO A 83 3.44 -4.69 12.96
N SER A 84 3.22 -4.30 11.72
CA SER A 84 3.59 -5.11 10.56
C SER A 84 5.10 -5.25 10.45
N THR A 85 5.60 -6.47 10.29
CA THR A 85 7.03 -6.75 10.12
C THR A 85 7.54 -6.41 8.73
N ALA A 86 6.65 -6.32 7.75
CA ALA A 86 6.96 -5.96 6.38
C ALA A 86 5.78 -5.27 5.71
N SER A 87 6.02 -4.46 4.69
CA SER A 87 4.97 -4.02 3.78
C SER A 87 4.46 -5.22 3.00
N SER A 88 3.15 -5.34 2.86
CA SER A 88 2.54 -6.54 2.27
C SER A 88 1.18 -6.27 1.65
N LEU A 89 0.84 -7.12 0.68
CA LEU A 89 -0.51 -7.27 0.14
C LEU A 89 -1.09 -8.58 0.63
N ILE A 90 -2.33 -8.56 1.07
CA ILE A 90 -3.08 -9.76 1.43
C ILE A 90 -4.21 -9.93 0.42
N PHE A 91 -4.27 -11.13 -0.17
CA PHE A 91 -5.29 -11.53 -1.11
C PHE A 91 -6.20 -12.59 -0.50
N ILE A 92 -7.45 -12.56 -0.88
CA ILE A 92 -8.37 -13.68 -0.66
C ILE A 92 -8.35 -14.55 -1.90
N GLN A 93 -8.00 -15.82 -1.74
CA GLN A 93 -8.13 -16.82 -2.79
C GLN A 93 -9.47 -17.52 -2.65
N ARG A 94 -10.25 -17.49 -3.72
CA ARG A 94 -11.56 -18.12 -3.77
C ARG A 94 -11.87 -18.62 -5.18
N ARG A 95 -12.25 -19.89 -5.31
CA ARG A 95 -12.57 -20.51 -6.60
C ARG A 95 -11.49 -20.30 -7.67
N GLY A 96 -10.22 -20.40 -7.29
CA GLY A 96 -9.08 -20.19 -8.16
C GLY A 96 -8.78 -18.74 -8.54
N LYS A 97 -9.54 -17.77 -8.01
CA LYS A 97 -9.31 -16.34 -8.21
C LYS A 97 -8.73 -15.70 -6.96
N HIS A 98 -7.87 -14.70 -7.18
CA HIS A 98 -7.28 -13.89 -6.11
C HIS A 98 -7.93 -12.52 -6.11
N TYR A 99 -8.32 -12.06 -4.93
CA TYR A 99 -8.93 -10.74 -4.71
C TYR A 99 -8.05 -9.95 -3.76
N LEU A 100 -7.61 -8.77 -4.17
CA LEU A 100 -6.86 -7.90 -3.26
C LEU A 100 -7.77 -7.49 -2.11
N PHE A 101 -7.33 -7.79 -0.89
CA PHE A 101 -8.12 -7.63 0.32
C PHE A 101 -7.57 -6.55 1.25
N GLN A 102 -6.29 -6.63 1.60
CA GLN A 102 -5.68 -5.66 2.52
C GLN A 102 -4.30 -5.24 2.04
N VAL A 103 -3.92 -4.03 2.43
CA VAL A 103 -2.60 -3.43 2.21
C VAL A 103 -2.03 -3.00 3.55
N TRP A 104 -0.83 -3.45 3.86
CA TRP A 104 -0.11 -3.12 5.09
C TRP A 104 1.26 -2.53 4.76
N THR A 105 1.68 -1.55 5.55
CA THR A 105 3.05 -1.01 5.49
C THR A 105 3.86 -1.48 6.69
N VAL A 106 5.18 -1.57 6.52
CA VAL A 106 6.10 -1.94 7.60
C VAL A 106 5.94 -1.01 8.80
N ALA A 107 6.03 -1.58 10.01
CA ALA A 107 5.90 -0.89 11.29
C ALA A 107 4.51 -0.27 11.57
N ALA A 108 3.54 -0.41 10.68
CA ALA A 108 2.20 0.11 10.91
C ALA A 108 1.31 -0.87 11.68
N MET A 109 0.53 -0.34 12.60
CA MET A 109 -0.55 -1.04 13.29
C MET A 109 -1.90 -0.85 12.58
N ASN A 110 -1.95 0.05 11.61
CA ASN A 110 -3.10 0.33 10.78
C ASN A 110 -2.85 -0.13 9.36
N GLY A 111 -3.84 -0.74 8.76
CA GLY A 111 -3.84 -1.13 7.36
C GLY A 111 -5.02 -0.58 6.60
N ASN A 112 -5.07 -0.88 5.33
CA ASN A 112 -6.10 -0.48 4.40
C ASN A 112 -6.80 -1.73 3.86
N GLN A 113 -8.11 -1.83 4.05
CA GLN A 113 -8.93 -2.94 3.55
C GLN A 113 -9.80 -2.50 2.39
N ILE A 114 -9.87 -3.33 1.35
CA ILE A 114 -10.72 -3.11 0.18
C ILE A 114 -12.13 -3.60 0.52
N PRO A 115 -13.16 -2.72 0.55
CA PRO A 115 -14.49 -3.07 1.05
C PRO A 115 -15.23 -4.12 0.23
N TYR A 116 -14.94 -4.19 -1.07
CA TYR A 116 -15.65 -5.07 -2.02
C TYR A 116 -14.91 -6.38 -2.32
N ALA A 117 -13.85 -6.67 -1.59
CA ALA A 117 -13.14 -7.95 -1.74
C ALA A 117 -13.99 -9.14 -1.29
N LEU A 118 -14.94 -8.89 -0.39
CA LEU A 118 -15.90 -9.86 0.10
C LEU A 118 -17.31 -9.43 -0.32
N ASP A 119 -17.99 -10.25 -1.10
CA ASP A 119 -19.40 -10.03 -1.44
C ASP A 119 -20.27 -10.34 -0.21
N LYS A 120 -20.92 -9.31 0.34
CA LYS A 120 -21.67 -9.38 1.61
C LYS A 120 -22.73 -10.49 1.68
N LYS A 121 -23.29 -10.90 0.55
CA LYS A 121 -24.33 -11.96 0.49
C LYS A 121 -23.78 -13.38 0.60
N VAL A 122 -22.48 -13.55 0.45
CA VAL A 122 -21.83 -14.87 0.43
C VAL A 122 -21.08 -15.17 1.72
N ASP A 123 -20.98 -14.16 2.59
CA ASP A 123 -20.04 -14.15 3.71
C ASP A 123 -20.44 -15.01 4.91
N GLU A 124 -21.74 -15.16 5.18
CA GLU A 124 -22.17 -15.88 6.41
C GLU A 124 -22.03 -17.39 6.30
N GLN A 125 -22.23 -17.95 5.12
CA GLN A 125 -22.17 -19.42 4.93
C GLN A 125 -20.81 -19.97 4.48
N ARG A 126 -19.82 -19.11 4.16
CA ARG A 126 -18.59 -19.55 3.49
C ARG A 126 -17.28 -19.09 4.14
N ARG A 127 -17.30 -18.63 5.37
CA ARG A 127 -16.07 -18.27 6.11
C ARG A 127 -15.05 -19.42 6.23
N ASN A 128 -15.49 -20.64 6.00
CA ASN A 128 -14.66 -21.85 6.17
C ASN A 128 -13.82 -22.22 4.94
N ASN A 129 -13.96 -21.54 3.79
CA ASN A 129 -13.26 -21.90 2.55
C ASN A 129 -12.50 -20.73 1.90
N VAL A 130 -12.02 -19.80 2.68
CA VAL A 130 -11.23 -18.66 2.21
C VAL A 130 -9.78 -18.87 2.59
N THR A 131 -8.89 -18.91 1.60
CA THR A 131 -7.45 -18.93 1.81
C THR A 131 -6.89 -17.52 1.68
N LEU A 132 -6.11 -17.10 2.67
CA LEU A 132 -5.38 -15.84 2.60
C LEU A 132 -3.99 -16.08 2.02
N VAL A 133 -3.63 -15.27 1.05
CA VAL A 133 -2.29 -15.26 0.43
C VAL A 133 -1.62 -13.94 0.74
N MET A 134 -0.48 -13.99 1.42
CA MET A 134 0.29 -12.80 1.76
C MET A 134 1.52 -12.69 0.87
N LEU A 135 1.66 -11.56 0.18
CA LEU A 135 2.86 -11.20 -0.57
C LEU A 135 3.58 -10.07 0.15
N ARG A 136 4.82 -10.30 0.51
CA ARG A 136 5.67 -9.28 1.14
C ARG A 136 6.43 -8.49 0.09
N ALA A 137 6.54 -7.19 0.31
CA ALA A 137 7.43 -6.35 -0.48
C ALA A 137 8.88 -6.76 -0.26
N LYS A 138 9.67 -6.74 -1.32
CA LYS A 138 11.13 -6.86 -1.21
C LYS A 138 11.68 -5.55 -0.68
N GLN A 139 12.51 -5.65 0.31
CA GLN A 139 13.29 -4.51 0.80
C GLN A 139 14.45 -4.21 -0.12
#